data_f2b484116c77b2ca0869abea1c3eaf22
#
_entry.id   f2b484116c77b2ca0869abea1c3eaf22
#
_cell.length_a   1.000
_cell.length_b   1.000
_cell.length_c   1.000
_cell.angle_alpha   90.00
_cell.angle_beta   90.00
_cell.angle_gamma   90.00
#
_symmetry.space_group_name_H-M   'P 1'
#
loop_
_entity.id
_entity.type
_entity.pdbx_description
1 polymer ?
#
loop_
_entity_poly.entity_id
_entity_poly.type
_entity_poly.pdbx_seq_one_letter_code
_entity_poly.pdbx_strand_id
1 'polypeptide(L)'
;MIESRLSVILADWETYQKELRKIREVVFIKEQSVPKEEEWDGHDEESWHFLALSGTKRPIGCARLMQSGQIGRMAVLKENRGLGVGALLLSSV
;
A
#
# COMPACT_ATOMS: atom_id res chain seq x y z
N MET A 1 -4.20 -25.91 -10.57
CA MET A 1 -3.68 -24.63 -11.08
C MET A 1 -4.02 -23.52 -10.12
N ILE A 2 -3.07 -22.70 -9.85
CA ILE A 2 -3.26 -21.60 -8.92
C ILE A 2 -3.60 -20.35 -9.68
N GLU A 3 -4.61 -19.70 -9.23
CA GLU A 3 -5.00 -18.43 -9.81
C GLU A 3 -4.48 -17.30 -8.94
N SER A 4 -3.53 -16.55 -9.47
CA SER A 4 -2.98 -15.41 -8.76
C SER A 4 -3.61 -14.14 -9.26
N ARG A 5 -4.85 -13.96 -8.97
CA ARG A 5 -5.57 -12.80 -9.44
C ARG A 5 -5.36 -11.64 -8.50
N LEU A 6 -4.50 -10.73 -8.90
CA LEU A 6 -4.25 -9.51 -8.13
C LEU A 6 -5.38 -8.53 -8.34
N SER A 7 -5.69 -7.77 -7.30
CA SER A 7 -6.68 -6.72 -7.39
C SER A 7 -6.25 -5.54 -6.55
N VAL A 8 -6.80 -4.36 -6.87
CA VAL A 8 -6.53 -3.15 -6.10
C VAL A 8 -7.88 -2.53 -5.76
N ILE A 9 -8.05 -2.17 -4.50
CA ILE A 9 -9.25 -1.49 -4.05
C ILE A 9 -8.90 -0.10 -3.56
N LEU A 10 -9.85 0.82 -3.69
CA LEU A 10 -9.76 2.12 -3.05
C LEU A 10 -10.10 1.88 -1.59
N ALA A 11 -9.12 2.02 -0.72
CA ALA A 11 -9.24 1.61 0.67
C ALA A 11 -9.42 2.82 1.56
N ASP A 12 -10.58 2.92 2.15
CA ASP A 12 -10.88 3.97 3.11
C ASP A 12 -9.94 3.86 4.30
N TRP A 13 -9.31 4.99 4.68
CA TRP A 13 -8.32 4.98 5.76
C TRP A 13 -8.91 4.46 7.07
N GLU A 14 -10.11 4.90 7.39
CA GLU A 14 -10.73 4.51 8.65
C GLU A 14 -10.96 3.00 8.71
N THR A 15 -11.41 2.43 7.61
CA THR A 15 -11.74 1.01 7.56
C THR A 15 -10.50 0.12 7.46
N TYR A 16 -9.53 0.54 6.64
CA TYR A 16 -8.38 -0.31 6.31
C TYR A 16 -7.09 0.17 6.95
N GLN A 17 -7.18 1.04 7.94
CA GLN A 17 -6.01 1.63 8.57
C GLN A 17 -5.02 0.58 9.06
N LYS A 18 -5.53 -0.49 9.67
CA LYS A 18 -4.67 -1.53 10.22
C LYS A 18 -3.84 -2.20 9.14
N GLU A 19 -4.48 -2.57 8.04
CA GLU A 19 -3.79 -3.24 6.94
C GLU A 19 -2.78 -2.31 6.26
N LEU A 20 -3.17 -1.07 6.03
CA LEU A 20 -2.31 -0.09 5.39
C LEU A 20 -1.10 0.22 6.27
N ARG A 21 -1.31 0.41 7.56
CA ARG A 21 -0.21 0.69 8.47
C ARG A 21 0.77 -0.47 8.55
N LYS A 22 0.25 -1.70 8.56
CA LYS A 22 1.12 -2.86 8.68
C LYS A 22 2.06 -2.98 7.48
N ILE A 23 1.54 -2.80 6.27
CA ILE A 23 2.37 -2.86 5.08
C ILE A 23 3.44 -1.78 5.12
N ARG A 24 3.05 -0.55 5.44
CA ARG A 24 4.00 0.57 5.48
C ARG A 24 5.03 0.39 6.58
N GLU A 25 4.63 -0.17 7.71
CA GLU A 25 5.58 -0.42 8.79
C GLU A 25 6.63 -1.45 8.36
N VAL A 26 6.19 -2.53 7.75
CA VAL A 26 7.11 -3.59 7.32
C VAL A 26 8.08 -3.07 6.27
N VAL A 27 7.57 -2.36 5.27
CA VAL A 27 8.41 -1.95 4.14
C VAL A 27 9.24 -0.72 4.48
N PHE A 28 8.62 0.32 5.02
CA PHE A 28 9.35 1.59 5.18
C PHE A 28 10.13 1.64 6.48
N ILE A 29 9.53 1.22 7.57
CA ILE A 29 10.18 1.34 8.87
C ILE A 29 11.16 0.20 9.11
N LYS A 30 10.72 -1.04 8.97
CA LYS A 30 11.57 -2.18 9.28
C LYS A 30 12.55 -2.50 8.18
N GLU A 31 12.13 -2.46 6.93
CA GLU A 31 13.01 -2.82 5.83
C GLU A 31 13.91 -1.67 5.40
N GLN A 32 13.35 -0.45 5.29
CA GLN A 32 14.09 0.70 4.76
C GLN A 32 14.57 1.65 5.85
N SER A 33 14.27 1.36 7.10
CA SER A 33 14.76 2.13 8.26
C SER A 33 14.28 3.58 8.26
N VAL A 34 13.12 3.84 7.70
CA VAL A 34 12.53 5.18 7.76
C VAL A 34 12.07 5.44 9.20
N PRO A 35 12.42 6.60 9.79
CA PRO A 35 11.96 6.91 11.14
C PRO A 35 10.44 6.93 11.22
N LYS A 36 9.91 6.43 12.33
CA LYS A 36 8.46 6.34 12.51
C LYS A 36 7.78 7.69 12.38
N GLU A 37 8.40 8.73 12.94
CA GLU A 37 7.80 10.04 12.94
C GLU A 37 7.75 10.64 11.53
N GLU A 38 8.58 10.16 10.62
CA GLU A 38 8.54 10.60 9.23
C GLU A 38 7.52 9.82 8.41
N GLU A 39 7.32 8.56 8.75
CA GLU A 39 6.34 7.74 8.04
C GLU A 39 4.91 8.18 8.35
N TRP A 40 4.62 8.45 9.60
CA TRP A 40 3.28 8.86 10.04
C TRP A 40 3.22 10.37 10.05
N ASP A 41 2.99 10.96 8.88
CA ASP A 41 3.10 12.40 8.68
C ASP A 41 1.80 13.19 8.89
N GLY A 42 0.73 12.50 9.30
CA GLY A 42 -0.52 13.17 9.60
C GLY A 42 -1.41 13.47 8.41
N HIS A 43 -1.03 13.02 7.22
CA HIS A 43 -1.82 13.29 6.01
C HIS A 43 -2.67 12.13 5.55
N ASP A 44 -2.71 11.04 6.32
CA ASP A 44 -3.39 9.84 5.86
C ASP A 44 -4.90 10.00 5.81
N GLU A 45 -5.47 10.71 6.78
CA GLU A 45 -6.93 10.84 6.84
C GLU A 45 -7.50 11.64 5.68
N GLU A 46 -6.70 12.51 5.08
CA GLU A 46 -7.14 13.34 3.98
C GLU A 46 -6.65 12.86 2.62
N SER A 47 -6.03 11.69 2.59
CA SER A 47 -5.49 11.14 1.35
C SER A 47 -6.35 9.97 0.87
N TRP A 48 -6.21 9.64 -0.41
CA TRP A 48 -6.80 8.44 -0.96
C TRP A 48 -5.80 7.32 -0.85
N HIS A 49 -6.27 6.15 -0.41
CA HIS A 49 -5.40 5.00 -0.24
C HIS A 49 -5.84 3.86 -1.14
N PHE A 50 -4.86 3.16 -1.67
CA PHE A 50 -5.09 2.01 -2.53
C PHE A 50 -4.43 0.81 -1.91
N LEU A 51 -5.14 -0.30 -1.87
CA LEU A 51 -4.67 -1.51 -1.24
C LEU A 51 -4.66 -2.62 -2.28
N ALA A 52 -3.50 -3.23 -2.47
CA ALA A 52 -3.37 -4.35 -3.40
C ALA A 52 -3.60 -5.64 -2.63
N LEU A 53 -4.39 -6.51 -3.22
CA LEU A 53 -4.77 -7.78 -2.62
C LEU A 53 -4.31 -8.93 -3.52
N SER A 54 -3.89 -10.01 -2.89
CA SER A 54 -3.55 -11.24 -3.60
C SER A 54 -4.83 -11.96 -4.04
N GLY A 55 -4.66 -13.05 -4.76
CA GLY A 55 -5.81 -13.85 -5.19
C GLY A 55 -6.62 -14.40 -4.04
N THR A 56 -6.00 -14.54 -2.86
CA THR A 56 -6.70 -14.98 -1.66
C THR A 56 -7.15 -13.81 -0.80
N LYS A 57 -7.12 -12.59 -1.34
CA LYS A 57 -7.56 -11.38 -0.67
C LYS A 57 -6.67 -10.96 0.50
N ARG A 58 -5.41 -11.29 0.44
CA ARG A 58 -4.45 -10.87 1.45
C ARG A 58 -3.82 -9.54 1.06
N PRO A 59 -3.72 -8.58 1.98
CA PRO A 59 -3.06 -7.29 1.67
C PRO A 59 -1.57 -7.51 1.39
N ILE A 60 -1.12 -7.06 0.22
CA ILE A 60 0.27 -7.27 -0.19
C ILE A 60 0.96 -6.00 -0.67
N GLY A 61 0.24 -4.90 -0.83
CA GLY A 61 0.84 -3.66 -1.27
C GLY A 61 -0.10 -2.49 -1.05
N CYS A 62 0.43 -1.29 -1.18
CA CYS A 62 -0.37 -0.09 -0.99
C CYS A 62 0.21 1.09 -1.76
N ALA A 63 -0.60 2.14 -1.89
CA ALA A 63 -0.18 3.41 -2.45
C ALA A 63 -1.06 4.50 -1.86
N ARG A 64 -0.55 5.72 -1.81
CA ARG A 64 -1.28 6.87 -1.29
C ARG A 64 -1.28 7.99 -2.32
N LEU A 65 -2.46 8.55 -2.58
CA LEU A 65 -2.61 9.73 -3.44
C LEU A 65 -3.04 10.89 -2.55
N MET A 66 -2.21 11.92 -2.50
CA MET A 66 -2.52 13.11 -1.71
C MET A 66 -3.36 14.07 -2.51
N GLN A 67 -4.02 14.99 -1.82
CA GLN A 67 -4.88 15.97 -2.48
C GLN A 67 -4.09 16.86 -3.42
N SER A 68 -2.80 17.03 -3.18
CA SER A 68 -1.92 17.78 -4.08
C SER A 68 -1.69 17.08 -5.40
N GLY A 69 -2.09 15.81 -5.52
CA GLY A 69 -1.82 15.00 -6.69
C GLY A 69 -0.57 14.15 -6.57
N GLN A 70 0.14 14.28 -5.45
CA GLN A 70 1.36 13.51 -5.26
C GLN A 70 1.03 12.07 -4.92
N ILE A 71 1.67 11.14 -5.63
CA ILE A 71 1.55 9.72 -5.37
C ILE A 71 2.76 9.30 -4.54
N GLY A 72 2.52 8.64 -3.44
CA GLY A 72 3.60 8.18 -2.59
C GLY A 72 3.19 7.01 -1.73
N ARG A 73 4.04 6.69 -0.75
CA ARG A 73 3.84 5.56 0.15
C ARG A 73 3.48 4.29 -0.63
N MET A 74 4.10 4.13 -1.80
CA MET A 74 3.89 2.92 -2.60
C MET A 74 4.80 1.85 -2.08
N ALA A 75 4.22 0.75 -1.63
CA ALA A 75 4.96 -0.33 -0.99
C ALA A 75 4.40 -1.67 -1.42
N VAL A 76 5.29 -2.63 -1.63
CA VAL A 76 4.92 -4.01 -1.93
C VAL A 76 5.70 -4.89 -0.97
N LEU A 77 5.02 -5.81 -0.32
CA LEU A 77 5.70 -6.74 0.58
C LEU A 77 6.76 -7.52 -0.20
N LYS A 78 7.89 -7.77 0.46
CA LYS A 78 9.06 -8.35 -0.19
C LYS A 78 8.74 -9.64 -0.94
N GLU A 79 7.96 -10.51 -0.33
CA GLU A 79 7.66 -11.80 -0.92
C GLU A 79 6.71 -11.71 -2.10
N ASN A 80 6.13 -10.54 -2.34
CA ASN A 80 5.18 -10.34 -3.44
C ASN A 80 5.75 -9.46 -4.55
N ARG A 81 7.03 -9.10 -4.47
CA ARG A 81 7.67 -8.29 -5.50
C ARG A 81 7.95 -9.12 -6.74
N GLY A 82 8.03 -8.45 -7.88
CA GLY A 82 8.28 -9.14 -9.14
C GLY A 82 7.02 -9.72 -9.77
N LEU A 83 5.86 -9.47 -9.19
CA LEU A 83 4.59 -10.00 -9.71
C LEU A 83 3.73 -8.92 -10.36
N GLY A 84 4.27 -7.71 -10.52
CA GLY A 84 3.52 -6.63 -11.15
C GLY A 84 2.62 -5.85 -10.21
N VAL A 85 2.75 -6.04 -8.90
CA VAL A 85 1.89 -5.37 -7.93
C VAL A 85 2.07 -3.85 -7.98
N GLY A 86 3.33 -3.40 -8.02
CA GLY A 86 3.61 -1.97 -8.09
C GLY A 86 3.03 -1.33 -9.32
N ALA A 87 3.16 -1.99 -10.47
CA ALA A 87 2.61 -1.47 -11.72
C ALA A 87 1.09 -1.40 -11.65
N LEU A 88 0.46 -2.40 -11.07
CA LEU A 88 -0.98 -2.41 -10.93
C LEU A 88 -1.47 -1.28 -10.01
N LEU A 89 -0.76 -1.07 -8.91
CA LEU A 89 -1.08 0.04 -8.02
C LEU A 89 -0.97 1.38 -8.74
N LEU A 90 0.12 1.56 -9.48
CA LEU A 90 0.34 2.82 -10.18
C LEU A 90 -0.75 3.09 -11.21
N SER A 91 -1.19 2.06 -11.92
CA SER A 91 -2.23 2.22 -12.92
C SER A 91 -3.60 2.43 -12.31
N SER A 92 -3.76 2.12 -11.02
CA SER A 92 -5.06 2.24 -10.35
C SER A 92 -5.25 3.61 -9.72
N VAL A 93 -4.18 4.33 -9.48
CA VAL A 93 -4.23 5.62 -8.79
C VAL A 93 -4.72 6.78 -9.67
#